data_a4db3b7771ec933ad8545e11840985dd
#
_entry.id   a4db3b7771ec933ad8545e11840985dd
#
_cell.length_a   1.000
_cell.length_b   1.000
_cell.length_c   1.000
_cell.angle_alpha   90.00
_cell.angle_beta   90.00
_cell.angle_gamma   90.00
#
_symmetry.space_group_name_H-M   'P 1'
#
loop_
_entity.id
_entity.type
_entity.pdbx_description
1 polymer ?
#
loop_
_entity_poly.entity_id
_entity_poly.type
_entity_poly.pdbx_seq_one_letter_code
_entity_poly.pdbx_strand_id
1 'polypeptide(L)'
;TTPIPTDPGKPFIQDDTGKIGWEVIRGETGKAKEGETIIVDMNGATSVPGAVFDDIKGKNITITLDMGTGVSWTINGKDITASKVNDINFEVKVGTKDNPINTIPVEVINKVTGERPFVNISLTHDGELGLKAILNINLDKKNAGLFANLFYYNEKYERMQFIWADDIDEYGTAHLVFTHASEYSIVIDKDIMNKS
;
A
#
# COMPACT_ATOMS: atom_id res chain seq x y z
N THR A 1 -6.01 -11.84 26.67
CA THR A 1 -6.49 -11.21 25.43
C THR A 1 -6.70 -9.72 25.64
N THR A 2 -5.99 -8.92 24.90
CA THR A 2 -6.13 -7.47 24.96
C THR A 2 -7.48 -7.06 24.41
N PRO A 3 -8.25 -6.21 25.10
CA PRO A 3 -9.47 -5.69 24.52
C PRO A 3 -9.13 -4.89 23.26
N ILE A 4 -9.80 -5.21 22.17
CA ILE A 4 -9.68 -4.44 20.93
C ILE A 4 -10.27 -3.06 21.21
N PRO A 5 -9.53 -1.94 20.94
CA PRO A 5 -10.09 -0.62 21.12
C PRO A 5 -11.37 -0.47 20.30
N THR A 6 -12.41 0.08 20.95
CA THR A 6 -13.74 0.20 20.34
C THR A 6 -13.99 1.55 19.69
N ASP A 7 -13.00 2.45 19.66
CA ASP A 7 -13.13 3.79 19.07
C ASP A 7 -12.88 3.73 17.55
N PRO A 8 -13.92 3.62 16.72
CA PRO A 8 -13.73 3.58 15.26
C PRO A 8 -12.97 4.80 14.76
N GLY A 9 -12.06 4.58 13.83
CA GLY A 9 -11.27 5.65 13.25
C GLY A 9 -10.05 6.06 14.05
N LYS A 10 -9.81 5.42 15.20
CA LYS A 10 -8.58 5.66 15.98
C LYS A 10 -7.59 4.52 15.81
N PRO A 11 -6.45 4.75 15.15
CA PRO A 11 -5.42 3.74 15.00
C PRO A 11 -4.85 3.31 16.35
N PHE A 12 -4.42 2.05 16.43
CA PHE A 12 -3.78 1.50 17.62
C PHE A 12 -2.68 0.52 17.26
N ILE A 13 -1.72 0.36 18.18
CA ILE A 13 -0.64 -0.60 17.97
C ILE A 13 -1.17 -2.01 18.23
N GLN A 14 -0.90 -2.93 17.29
CA GLN A 14 -1.27 -4.34 17.41
C GLN A 14 -0.33 -5.07 18.38
N ASP A 15 -0.50 -4.79 19.66
CA ASP A 15 0.20 -5.46 20.74
C ASP A 15 -0.71 -5.47 21.99
N ASP A 16 -0.18 -5.90 23.12
CA ASP A 16 -0.96 -6.02 24.36
C ASP A 16 -0.96 -4.73 25.22
N THR A 17 -0.50 -3.61 24.68
CA THR A 17 -0.30 -2.39 25.49
C THR A 17 -1.50 -1.45 25.51
N GLY A 18 -2.44 -1.60 24.57
CA GLY A 18 -3.62 -0.73 24.48
C GLY A 18 -3.30 0.69 24.02
N LYS A 19 -2.18 0.89 23.35
CA LYS A 19 -1.77 2.21 22.85
C LYS A 19 -2.60 2.61 21.64
N ILE A 20 -3.38 3.68 21.79
CA ILE A 20 -4.34 4.14 20.77
C ILE A 20 -4.13 5.63 20.48
N GLY A 21 -4.31 6.00 19.21
CA GLY A 21 -4.18 7.37 18.72
C GLY A 21 -2.76 7.73 18.32
N TRP A 22 -2.65 8.64 17.35
CA TRP A 22 -1.35 8.98 16.76
C TRP A 22 -0.38 9.61 17.77
N GLU A 23 -0.86 10.40 18.70
CA GLU A 23 -0.01 10.99 19.72
C GLU A 23 0.71 9.92 20.55
N VAL A 24 -0.02 8.89 20.96
CA VAL A 24 0.53 7.77 21.74
C VAL A 24 1.43 6.90 20.85
N ILE A 25 1.01 6.62 19.62
CA ILE A 25 1.79 5.85 18.64
C ILE A 25 3.12 6.54 18.38
N ARG A 26 3.14 7.85 18.21
CA ARG A 26 4.38 8.61 18.00
C ARG A 26 5.33 8.51 19.18
N GLY A 27 4.82 8.34 20.39
CA GLY A 27 5.67 8.04 21.55
C GLY A 27 6.45 6.75 21.36
N GLU A 28 5.87 5.77 20.67
CA GLU A 28 6.54 4.50 20.38
C GLU A 28 7.46 4.60 19.16
N THR A 29 7.04 5.26 18.09
CA THR A 29 7.89 5.42 16.90
C THR A 29 9.12 6.27 17.20
N GLY A 30 8.99 7.26 18.08
CA GLY A 30 10.09 8.14 18.45
C GLY A 30 11.18 7.47 19.30
N LYS A 31 10.83 6.40 20.04
CA LYS A 31 11.78 5.66 20.87
C LYS A 31 12.13 4.28 20.34
N ALA A 32 11.60 3.90 19.19
CA ALA A 32 11.87 2.60 18.59
C ALA A 32 13.36 2.42 18.30
N LYS A 33 13.81 1.17 18.41
CA LYS A 33 15.22 0.79 18.21
C LYS A 33 15.42 0.13 16.86
N GLU A 34 16.65 0.19 16.36
CA GLU A 34 17.05 -0.48 15.12
C GLU A 34 16.57 -1.95 15.11
N GLY A 35 15.92 -2.32 14.01
CA GLY A 35 15.40 -3.68 13.80
C GLY A 35 13.97 -3.89 14.28
N GLU A 36 13.37 -2.92 14.95
CA GLU A 36 11.99 -3.05 15.43
C GLU A 36 10.98 -2.84 14.31
N THR A 37 9.86 -3.56 14.42
CA THR A 37 8.68 -3.38 13.57
C THR A 37 7.50 -2.98 14.45
N ILE A 38 6.83 -1.91 14.08
CA ILE A 38 5.61 -1.45 14.75
C ILE A 38 4.45 -1.68 13.79
N ILE A 39 3.47 -2.47 14.22
CA ILE A 39 2.28 -2.75 13.43
C ILE A 39 1.14 -1.92 13.98
N VAL A 40 0.56 -1.08 13.13
CA VAL A 40 -0.56 -0.23 13.48
C VAL A 40 -1.81 -0.74 12.79
N ASP A 41 -2.83 -1.06 13.58
CA ASP A 41 -4.17 -1.29 13.04
C ASP A 41 -4.80 0.08 12.81
N MET A 42 -5.11 0.39 11.58
CA MET A 42 -5.65 1.71 11.22
C MET A 42 -7.09 1.90 11.67
N ASN A 43 -7.78 0.81 12.01
CA ASN A 43 -9.12 0.85 12.62
C ASN A 43 -10.11 1.76 11.87
N GLY A 44 -10.03 1.75 10.53
CA GLY A 44 -10.87 2.59 9.68
C GLY A 44 -10.28 3.96 9.35
N ALA A 45 -9.20 4.37 10.01
CA ALA A 45 -8.48 5.59 9.64
C ALA A 45 -7.68 5.35 8.36
N THR A 46 -7.47 6.40 7.59
CA THR A 46 -6.72 6.31 6.33
C THR A 46 -5.51 7.22 6.29
N SER A 47 -5.50 8.29 7.06
CA SER A 47 -4.41 9.27 7.07
C SER A 47 -3.42 9.01 8.18
N VAL A 48 -2.12 9.16 7.86
CA VAL A 48 -1.02 9.04 8.79
C VAL A 48 -0.28 10.38 8.86
N PRO A 49 -0.06 10.94 10.06
CA PRO A 49 0.73 12.17 10.18
C PRO A 49 2.16 11.95 9.67
N GLY A 50 2.66 12.90 8.89
CA GLY A 50 4.03 12.84 8.36
C GLY A 50 5.08 12.73 9.46
N ALA A 51 4.80 13.27 10.63
CA ALA A 51 5.69 13.21 11.78
C ALA A 51 6.03 11.77 12.23
N VAL A 52 5.12 10.81 12.01
CA VAL A 52 5.39 9.39 12.28
C VAL A 52 6.59 8.90 11.48
N PHE A 53 6.66 9.30 10.22
CA PHE A 53 7.76 8.92 9.33
C PHE A 53 9.03 9.73 9.61
N ASP A 54 8.89 10.99 9.99
CA ASP A 54 10.03 11.80 10.42
C ASP A 54 10.71 11.19 11.66
N ASP A 55 9.94 10.60 12.56
CA ASP A 55 10.45 9.94 13.77
C ASP A 55 11.40 8.79 13.47
N ILE A 56 11.17 8.06 12.37
CA ILE A 56 11.95 6.86 12.03
C ILE A 56 12.93 7.08 10.87
N LYS A 57 12.92 8.25 10.25
CA LYS A 57 13.72 8.54 9.06
C LYS A 57 15.20 8.20 9.27
N GLY A 58 15.77 7.46 8.32
CA GLY A 58 17.16 7.05 8.32
C GLY A 58 17.48 5.87 9.24
N LYS A 59 16.50 5.37 9.98
CA LYS A 59 16.66 4.24 10.90
C LYS A 59 16.06 2.98 10.30
N ASN A 60 16.64 1.82 10.64
CA ASN A 60 16.06 0.54 10.24
C ASN A 60 14.89 0.18 11.18
N ILE A 61 13.83 0.95 11.09
CA ILE A 61 12.58 0.75 11.83
C ILE A 61 11.48 0.61 10.80
N THR A 62 10.68 -0.43 10.93
CA THR A 62 9.59 -0.72 10.00
C THR A 62 8.25 -0.39 10.65
N ILE A 63 7.41 0.32 9.92
CA ILE A 63 6.01 0.54 10.29
C ILE A 63 5.15 -0.21 9.29
N THR A 64 4.23 -1.01 9.80
CA THR A 64 3.21 -1.68 9.01
C THR A 64 1.86 -1.06 9.35
N LEU A 65 1.13 -0.64 8.34
CA LEU A 65 -0.20 -0.05 8.46
C LEU A 65 -1.22 -1.08 7.98
N ASP A 66 -1.95 -1.67 8.91
CA ASP A 66 -3.00 -2.63 8.57
C ASP A 66 -4.29 -1.86 8.24
N MET A 67 -4.63 -1.83 6.96
CA MET A 67 -5.81 -1.11 6.48
C MET A 67 -7.09 -1.95 6.55
N GLY A 68 -6.97 -3.21 6.93
CA GLY A 68 -8.07 -4.15 6.87
C GLY A 68 -8.30 -4.69 5.45
N THR A 69 -9.24 -5.58 5.29
CA THR A 69 -9.68 -6.13 3.97
C THR A 69 -8.56 -6.70 3.09
N GLY A 70 -7.49 -7.22 3.70
CA GLY A 70 -6.38 -7.83 2.97
C GLY A 70 -5.42 -6.81 2.35
N VAL A 71 -5.41 -5.59 2.85
CA VAL A 71 -4.53 -4.51 2.39
C VAL A 71 -3.70 -4.00 3.57
N SER A 72 -2.39 -3.93 3.39
CA SER A 72 -1.50 -3.29 4.35
C SER A 72 -0.35 -2.57 3.64
N TRP A 73 0.26 -1.63 4.33
CA TRP A 73 1.44 -0.91 3.84
C TRP A 73 2.62 -1.16 4.76
N THR A 74 3.80 -1.35 4.18
CA THR A 74 5.04 -1.50 4.93
C THR A 74 6.01 -0.41 4.51
N ILE A 75 6.50 0.37 5.48
CA ILE A 75 7.45 1.45 5.26
C ILE A 75 8.63 1.28 6.21
N ASN A 76 9.85 1.30 5.67
CA ASN A 76 11.07 1.31 6.48
C ASN A 76 11.64 2.72 6.52
N GLY A 77 12.15 3.13 7.67
CA GLY A 77 12.71 4.48 7.84
C GLY A 77 13.86 4.81 6.88
N LYS A 78 14.62 3.80 6.44
CA LYS A 78 15.71 3.99 5.48
C LYS A 78 15.21 4.32 4.08
N ASP A 79 13.96 4.05 3.78
CA ASP A 79 13.34 4.31 2.48
C ASP A 79 12.64 5.67 2.42
N ILE A 80 12.79 6.48 3.44
CA ILE A 80 12.22 7.83 3.49
C ILE A 80 13.20 8.81 2.84
N THR A 81 12.78 9.45 1.75
CA THR A 81 13.62 10.33 0.94
C THR A 81 13.36 11.82 1.18
N ALA A 82 12.15 12.18 1.54
CA ALA A 82 11.80 13.57 1.80
C ALA A 82 12.51 14.11 3.05
N SER A 83 12.94 15.37 3.02
CA SER A 83 13.54 16.03 4.20
C SER A 83 12.52 16.15 5.34
N LYS A 84 11.25 16.35 4.97
CA LYS A 84 10.10 16.33 5.87
C LYS A 84 8.95 15.66 5.14
N VAL A 85 8.33 14.67 5.77
CA VAL A 85 7.20 13.95 5.19
C VAL A 85 5.90 14.69 5.51
N ASN A 86 5.09 14.94 4.48
CA ASN A 86 3.75 15.48 4.66
C ASN A 86 2.81 14.37 5.15
N ASP A 87 1.66 14.76 5.68
CA ASP A 87 0.63 13.79 6.03
C ASP A 87 0.20 13.01 4.77
N ILE A 88 0.06 11.69 4.89
CA ILE A 88 -0.25 10.82 3.76
C ILE A 88 -1.58 10.13 4.03
N ASN A 89 -2.48 10.19 3.05
CA ASN A 89 -3.67 9.36 3.04
C ASN A 89 -3.34 8.05 2.32
N PHE A 90 -3.32 6.95 3.08
CA PHE A 90 -2.97 5.62 2.57
C PHE A 90 -4.18 4.83 2.06
N GLU A 91 -5.34 5.46 1.94
CA GLU A 91 -6.52 4.78 1.41
C GLU A 91 -6.24 4.25 0.00
N VAL A 92 -6.58 2.98 -0.22
CA VAL A 92 -6.51 2.32 -1.52
C VAL A 92 -7.92 1.97 -1.95
N LYS A 93 -8.36 2.52 -3.06
CA LYS A 93 -9.62 2.13 -3.69
C LYS A 93 -9.34 1.02 -4.68
N VAL A 94 -10.08 -0.07 -4.59
CA VAL A 94 -9.88 -1.27 -5.40
C VAL A 94 -11.09 -1.45 -6.30
N GLY A 95 -10.84 -1.57 -7.61
CA GLY A 95 -11.87 -1.86 -8.59
C GLY A 95 -11.57 -3.15 -9.33
N THR A 96 -12.60 -3.91 -9.63
CA THR A 96 -12.51 -5.14 -10.41
C THR A 96 -13.30 -4.99 -11.70
N LYS A 97 -13.24 -5.99 -12.58
CA LYS A 97 -14.05 -6.01 -13.80
C LYS A 97 -15.55 -5.89 -13.49
N ASP A 98 -16.01 -6.59 -12.45
CA ASP A 98 -17.42 -6.62 -12.06
C ASP A 98 -17.84 -5.44 -11.21
N ASN A 99 -16.89 -4.79 -10.54
CA ASN A 99 -17.13 -3.64 -9.68
C ASN A 99 -16.07 -2.56 -9.93
N PRO A 100 -16.13 -1.89 -11.10
CA PRO A 100 -15.08 -0.96 -11.50
C PRO A 100 -15.10 0.36 -10.72
N ILE A 101 -13.93 0.98 -10.59
CA ILE A 101 -13.79 2.33 -10.02
C ILE A 101 -13.73 3.43 -11.09
N ASN A 102 -13.61 3.04 -12.38
CA ASN A 102 -13.68 3.94 -13.55
C ASN A 102 -12.70 5.11 -13.55
N THR A 103 -11.51 4.90 -12.99
CA THR A 103 -10.47 5.94 -12.92
C THR A 103 -9.53 5.92 -14.14
N ILE A 104 -9.56 4.84 -14.92
CA ILE A 104 -8.77 4.67 -16.13
C ILE A 104 -9.73 4.33 -17.28
N PRO A 105 -9.58 4.93 -18.48
CA PRO A 105 -10.44 4.58 -19.62
C PRO A 105 -10.38 3.09 -19.93
N VAL A 106 -11.54 2.49 -20.16
CA VAL A 106 -11.68 1.05 -20.39
C VAL A 106 -10.84 0.57 -21.58
N GLU A 107 -10.82 1.32 -22.65
CA GLU A 107 -10.04 0.97 -23.84
C GLU A 107 -8.54 0.94 -23.58
N VAL A 108 -8.05 1.79 -22.65
CA VAL A 108 -6.64 1.80 -22.25
C VAL A 108 -6.32 0.57 -21.42
N ILE A 109 -7.19 0.22 -20.47
CA ILE A 109 -7.03 -0.97 -19.65
C ILE A 109 -7.04 -2.23 -20.53
N ASN A 110 -7.99 -2.34 -21.44
CA ASN A 110 -8.17 -3.53 -22.27
C ASN A 110 -6.96 -3.84 -23.16
N LYS A 111 -6.21 -2.84 -23.56
CA LYS A 111 -4.97 -3.04 -24.34
C LYS A 111 -3.93 -3.83 -23.58
N VAL A 112 -3.91 -3.72 -22.27
CA VAL A 112 -2.93 -4.40 -21.41
C VAL A 112 -3.48 -5.70 -20.84
N THR A 113 -4.73 -5.68 -20.39
CA THR A 113 -5.30 -6.83 -19.69
C THR A 113 -5.68 -7.96 -20.64
N GLY A 114 -6.26 -7.65 -21.81
CA GLY A 114 -6.83 -8.69 -22.68
C GLY A 114 -7.85 -9.52 -21.91
N GLU A 115 -7.66 -10.82 -21.90
CA GLU A 115 -8.50 -11.76 -21.14
C GLU A 115 -7.97 -12.06 -19.74
N ARG A 116 -6.90 -11.39 -19.31
CA ARG A 116 -6.27 -11.65 -18.01
C ARG A 116 -7.07 -11.06 -16.87
N PRO A 117 -7.08 -11.72 -15.70
CA PRO A 117 -7.62 -11.11 -14.48
C PRO A 117 -6.84 -9.85 -14.12
N PHE A 118 -7.55 -8.84 -13.65
CA PHE A 118 -6.90 -7.59 -13.23
C PHE A 118 -7.67 -6.93 -12.09
N VAL A 119 -6.95 -6.09 -11.37
CA VAL A 119 -7.48 -5.25 -10.30
C VAL A 119 -6.95 -3.85 -10.51
N ASN A 120 -7.84 -2.87 -10.58
CA ASN A 120 -7.44 -1.47 -10.65
C ASN A 120 -7.33 -0.93 -9.23
N ILE A 121 -6.30 -0.14 -8.97
CA ILE A 121 -6.13 0.53 -7.68
C ILE A 121 -5.95 2.02 -7.89
N SER A 122 -6.58 2.79 -7.02
CA SER A 122 -6.46 4.24 -6.96
C SER A 122 -5.99 4.63 -5.57
N LEU A 123 -4.88 5.35 -5.49
CA LEU A 123 -4.38 5.87 -4.24
C LEU A 123 -4.96 7.26 -4.01
N THR A 124 -5.61 7.45 -2.88
CA THR A 124 -6.30 8.72 -2.56
C THR A 124 -5.32 9.88 -2.36
N HIS A 125 -4.09 9.60 -1.90
CA HIS A 125 -3.07 10.64 -1.76
C HIS A 125 -2.77 11.29 -3.12
N ASP A 126 -2.35 12.55 -3.11
CA ASP A 126 -2.00 13.28 -4.33
C ASP A 126 -0.49 13.49 -4.40
N GLY A 127 0.11 13.00 -5.48
CA GLY A 127 1.51 13.24 -5.83
C GLY A 127 2.51 12.32 -5.13
N GLU A 128 3.71 12.86 -4.92
CA GLU A 128 4.82 12.12 -4.34
C GLU A 128 4.59 11.79 -2.86
N LEU A 129 4.94 10.58 -2.46
CA LEU A 129 4.83 10.15 -1.06
C LEU A 129 6.00 10.67 -0.21
N GLY A 130 7.14 10.93 -0.81
CA GLY A 130 8.36 11.28 -0.08
C GLY A 130 9.04 10.09 0.58
N LEU A 131 8.60 8.88 0.24
CA LEU A 131 9.12 7.62 0.76
C LEU A 131 8.76 6.49 -0.20
N LYS A 132 9.38 5.35 0.00
CA LYS A 132 9.02 4.12 -0.70
C LYS A 132 8.10 3.31 0.22
N ALA A 133 6.90 3.04 -0.24
CA ALA A 133 5.90 2.25 0.49
C ALA A 133 5.62 0.95 -0.25
N ILE A 134 5.57 -0.15 0.50
CA ILE A 134 5.25 -1.46 -0.06
C ILE A 134 3.78 -1.76 0.25
N LEU A 135 2.99 -1.92 -0.80
CA LEU A 135 1.59 -2.35 -0.69
C LEU A 135 1.56 -3.87 -0.65
N ASN A 136 1.01 -4.42 0.43
CA ASN A 136 0.74 -5.85 0.55
C ASN A 136 -0.75 -6.03 0.29
N ILE A 137 -1.08 -6.65 -0.84
CA ILE A 137 -2.48 -6.77 -1.27
C ILE A 137 -2.83 -8.22 -1.53
N ASN A 138 -3.95 -8.68 -0.98
CA ASN A 138 -4.47 -10.01 -1.24
C ASN A 138 -5.20 -10.02 -2.59
N LEU A 139 -4.70 -10.84 -3.50
CA LEU A 139 -5.24 -11.00 -4.86
C LEU A 139 -5.93 -12.36 -5.04
N ASP A 140 -6.33 -12.99 -3.95
CA ASP A 140 -6.95 -14.31 -3.91
C ASP A 140 -5.93 -15.46 -4.01
N LYS A 141 -6.10 -16.43 -3.14
CA LYS A 141 -5.25 -17.62 -3.05
C LYS A 141 -5.22 -18.43 -4.34
N LYS A 142 -6.30 -18.39 -5.13
CA LYS A 142 -6.36 -19.09 -6.43
C LYS A 142 -5.29 -18.59 -7.41
N ASN A 143 -4.76 -17.39 -7.20
CA ASN A 143 -3.72 -16.80 -8.04
C ASN A 143 -2.31 -17.04 -7.51
N ALA A 144 -2.15 -17.82 -6.45
CA ALA A 144 -0.84 -18.18 -5.91
C ALA A 144 0.05 -18.81 -6.99
N GLY A 145 1.30 -18.38 -7.03
CA GLY A 145 2.26 -18.85 -8.04
C GLY A 145 2.25 -18.10 -9.36
N LEU A 146 1.29 -17.21 -9.54
CA LEU A 146 1.25 -16.30 -10.70
C LEU A 146 1.99 -15.00 -10.36
N PHE A 147 2.07 -14.07 -11.32
CA PHE A 147 2.69 -12.76 -11.13
C PHE A 147 1.64 -11.66 -11.07
N ALA A 148 1.84 -10.72 -10.16
CA ALA A 148 1.12 -9.47 -10.12
C ALA A 148 1.94 -8.43 -10.87
N ASN A 149 1.47 -7.99 -12.03
CA ASN A 149 2.13 -7.03 -12.89
C ASN A 149 1.52 -5.65 -12.65
N LEU A 150 2.31 -4.73 -12.12
CA LEU A 150 1.86 -3.37 -11.79
C LEU A 150 2.10 -2.44 -12.96
N PHE A 151 1.01 -1.82 -13.42
CA PHE A 151 1.04 -0.81 -14.47
C PHE A 151 0.56 0.52 -13.92
N TYR A 152 1.25 1.57 -14.32
CA TYR A 152 0.90 2.96 -14.03
C TYR A 152 0.12 3.54 -15.22
N TYR A 153 -0.98 4.25 -14.94
CA TYR A 153 -1.70 4.97 -15.98
C TYR A 153 -1.02 6.32 -16.24
N ASN A 154 -0.42 6.44 -17.41
CA ASN A 154 0.16 7.71 -17.86
C ASN A 154 -0.91 8.49 -18.63
N GLU A 155 -1.54 9.43 -17.94
CA GLU A 155 -2.63 10.22 -18.48
C GLU A 155 -2.19 11.07 -19.67
N LYS A 156 -0.96 11.58 -19.67
CA LYS A 156 -0.42 12.42 -20.74
C LYS A 156 -0.35 11.68 -22.08
N TYR A 157 0.02 10.40 -22.03
CA TYR A 157 0.16 9.56 -23.23
C TYR A 157 -0.99 8.57 -23.39
N GLU A 158 -1.98 8.63 -22.50
CA GLU A 158 -3.15 7.76 -22.50
C GLU A 158 -2.80 6.28 -22.64
N ARG A 159 -1.81 5.84 -21.87
CA ARG A 159 -1.35 4.45 -21.91
C ARG A 159 -0.92 3.95 -20.54
N MET A 160 -0.93 2.63 -20.40
CA MET A 160 -0.40 1.95 -19.22
C MET A 160 1.10 1.71 -19.40
N GLN A 161 1.86 1.97 -18.36
CA GLN A 161 3.30 1.74 -18.33
C GLN A 161 3.65 0.70 -17.27
N PHE A 162 4.40 -0.32 -17.64
CA PHE A 162 4.87 -1.33 -16.70
C PHE A 162 5.81 -0.68 -15.66
N ILE A 163 5.57 -0.98 -14.39
CA ILE A 163 6.37 -0.47 -13.28
C ILE A 163 7.15 -1.59 -12.60
N TRP A 164 6.47 -2.65 -12.20
CA TRP A 164 7.04 -3.70 -11.36
C TRP A 164 6.22 -4.96 -11.48
N ALA A 165 6.83 -6.10 -11.17
CA ALA A 165 6.10 -7.36 -11.00
C ALA A 165 6.59 -8.06 -9.75
N ASP A 166 5.69 -8.73 -9.07
CA ASP A 166 5.99 -9.55 -7.90
C ASP A 166 5.28 -10.89 -7.99
N ASP A 167 5.88 -11.91 -7.38
CA ASP A 167 5.23 -13.20 -7.24
C ASP A 167 4.03 -13.07 -6.31
N ILE A 168 2.95 -13.75 -6.65
CA ILE A 168 1.82 -13.91 -5.73
C ILE A 168 2.14 -15.11 -4.86
N ASP A 169 2.23 -14.91 -3.55
CA ASP A 169 2.66 -15.94 -2.62
C ASP A 169 1.60 -17.01 -2.38
N GLU A 170 1.91 -18.00 -1.53
CA GLU A 170 1.02 -19.12 -1.23
C GLU A 170 -0.31 -18.70 -0.61
N TYR A 171 -0.38 -17.50 -0.03
CA TYR A 171 -1.60 -16.95 0.56
C TYR A 171 -2.40 -16.08 -0.40
N GLY A 172 -1.88 -15.86 -1.62
CA GLY A 172 -2.50 -15.00 -2.62
C GLY A 172 -2.10 -13.53 -2.48
N THR A 173 -1.06 -13.21 -1.73
CA THR A 173 -0.62 -11.84 -1.47
C THR A 173 0.54 -11.46 -2.37
N ALA A 174 0.48 -10.24 -2.93
CA ALA A 174 1.57 -9.61 -3.66
C ALA A 174 2.09 -8.40 -2.89
N HIS A 175 3.38 -8.08 -3.09
CA HIS A 175 4.08 -6.96 -2.46
C HIS A 175 4.56 -6.02 -3.55
N LEU A 176 3.95 -4.84 -3.65
CA LEU A 176 4.18 -3.89 -4.73
C LEU A 176 4.70 -2.56 -4.19
N VAL A 177 5.69 -1.99 -4.87
CA VAL A 177 6.41 -0.80 -4.41
C VAL A 177 5.84 0.46 -5.05
N PHE A 178 5.56 1.47 -4.21
CA PHE A 178 5.05 2.77 -4.63
C PHE A 178 5.89 3.91 -4.07
N THR A 179 6.11 4.92 -4.89
CA THR A 179 6.77 6.17 -4.49
C THR A 179 5.90 7.39 -4.71
N HIS A 180 4.84 7.25 -5.49
CA HIS A 180 3.86 8.33 -5.70
C HIS A 180 2.45 7.74 -5.81
N ALA A 181 1.47 8.57 -5.51
CA ALA A 181 0.07 8.22 -5.63
C ALA A 181 -0.43 8.52 -7.05
N SER A 182 -1.20 7.61 -7.62
CA SER A 182 -1.77 7.74 -8.95
C SER A 182 -2.79 6.63 -9.18
N GLU A 183 -3.11 6.40 -10.45
CA GLU A 183 -3.99 5.35 -10.90
C GLU A 183 -3.16 4.20 -11.48
N TYR A 184 -3.46 2.99 -11.04
CA TYR A 184 -2.70 1.79 -11.38
C TYR A 184 -3.62 0.63 -11.75
N SER A 185 -3.08 -0.33 -12.49
CA SER A 185 -3.72 -1.62 -12.71
C SER A 185 -2.75 -2.73 -12.35
N ILE A 186 -3.23 -3.72 -11.63
CA ILE A 186 -2.48 -4.95 -11.35
C ILE A 186 -3.05 -6.02 -12.27
N VAL A 187 -2.23 -6.51 -13.20
CA VAL A 187 -2.61 -7.55 -14.15
C VAL A 187 -1.99 -8.87 -13.72
N ILE A 188 -2.81 -9.89 -13.54
CA ILE A 188 -2.38 -11.21 -13.07
C ILE A 188 -2.10 -12.08 -14.29
N ASP A 189 -0.88 -12.63 -14.36
CA ASP A 189 -0.48 -13.49 -15.46
C ASP A 189 0.55 -14.52 -14.98
N LYS A 190 0.70 -15.59 -15.73
CA LYS A 190 1.74 -16.58 -15.47
C LYS A 190 3.14 -16.06 -15.76
N ASP A 191 3.26 -14.96 -16.48
CA ASP A 191 4.52 -14.36 -16.89
C ASP A 191 4.64 -12.93 -16.37
N ILE A 192 5.88 -12.46 -16.25
CA ILE A 192 6.18 -11.05 -16.04
C ILE A 192 5.96 -10.33 -17.37
N MET A 193 5.11 -9.31 -17.36
CA MET A 193 4.64 -8.64 -18.59
C MET A 193 5.54 -7.50 -19.04
N ASN A 194 6.77 -7.40 -18.53
CA ASN A 194 7.72 -6.37 -18.93
C ASN A 194 8.20 -6.62 -20.35
N LYS A 195 7.37 -6.27 -21.33
CA LYS A 195 7.74 -6.30 -22.73
C LYS A 195 7.88 -4.87 -23.23
N SER A 196 9.07 -4.55 -23.67
CA SER A 196 9.36 -3.30 -24.35
C SER A 196 8.65 -3.26 -25.71
#